data_9085b3d35a5f411cd9f803d8d8a71c71
#
_entry.id   9085b3d35a5f411cd9f803d8d8a71c71
#
_cell.length_a   1.000
_cell.length_b   1.000
_cell.length_c   1.000
_cell.angle_alpha   90.00
_cell.angle_beta   90.00
_cell.angle_gamma   90.00
#
_symmetry.space_group_name_H-M   'P 1'
#
loop_
_entity.id
_entity.type
_entity.pdbx_description
1 polymer ?
#
loop_
_entity_poly.entity_id
_entity_poly.type
_entity_poly.pdbx_seq_one_letter_code
_entity_poly.pdbx_strand_id
1 'polypeptide(L)' 'MPPIEDAIVETLRRSGPCCLDDVVTSLPSFSWGEVFGAVDRMSRDGRLSLRQLGYSTYQLTLRGVAEGAH' A
#
# COMPACT_ATOMS: atom_id res chain seq x y z
N MET A 1 -0.21 -14.27 -12.86
CA MET A 1 -0.76 -13.05 -12.25
C MET A 1 0.05 -12.69 -11.01
N PRO A 2 0.47 -11.45 -10.89
CA PRO A 2 1.27 -11.09 -9.72
C PRO A 2 0.40 -11.09 -8.47
N PRO A 3 1.00 -11.37 -7.32
CA PRO A 3 0.27 -11.28 -6.07
C PRO A 3 -0.14 -9.84 -5.79
N ILE A 4 -1.19 -9.71 -5.00
CA ILE A 4 -1.73 -8.39 -4.69
C ILE A 4 -0.67 -7.50 -4.03
N GLU A 5 0.20 -8.09 -3.23
CA GLU A 5 1.24 -7.32 -2.55
C GLU A 5 2.19 -6.66 -3.56
N ASP A 6 2.56 -7.40 -4.59
CA ASP A 6 3.43 -6.85 -5.63
C ASP A 6 2.72 -5.72 -6.38
N ALA A 7 1.43 -5.88 -6.62
CA ALA A 7 0.65 -4.84 -7.30
C ALA A 7 0.61 -3.57 -6.46
N ILE A 8 0.45 -3.70 -5.16
CA ILE A 8 0.43 -2.54 -4.27
C ILE A 8 1.79 -1.85 -4.27
N VAL A 9 2.86 -2.63 -4.16
CA VAL A 9 4.21 -2.07 -4.17
C VAL A 9 4.45 -1.31 -5.46
N GLU A 10 4.08 -1.90 -6.58
CA GLU A 10 4.29 -1.27 -7.86
C GLU A 10 3.52 0.05 -7.97
N THR A 11 2.28 0.07 -7.48
CA THR A 11 1.48 1.28 -7.49
C THR A 11 2.14 2.39 -6.67
N LEU A 12 2.61 2.05 -5.48
CA LEU A 12 3.26 3.04 -4.62
C LEU A 12 4.60 3.49 -5.17
N ARG A 13 5.27 2.61 -5.87
CA ARG A 13 6.54 2.94 -6.49
C ARG A 13 6.38 3.97 -7.58
N ARG A 14 5.33 3.84 -8.37
CA ARG A 14 5.07 4.76 -9.46
C ARG A 14 4.50 6.08 -8.99
N SER A 15 3.58 6.03 -8.02
CA SER A 15 2.84 7.21 -7.60
C SER A 15 3.42 7.88 -6.38
N GLY A 16 4.27 7.19 -5.64
CA GLY A 16 4.71 7.69 -4.35
C GLY A 16 3.62 7.51 -3.31
N PRO A 17 3.75 8.16 -2.17
CA PRO A 17 2.75 8.02 -1.11
C PRO A 17 1.36 8.41 -1.63
N CYS A 18 0.39 7.59 -1.34
CA CYS A 18 -0.97 7.86 -1.78
C CYS A 18 -1.97 7.29 -0.79
N CYS A 19 -3.22 7.69 -0.95
CA CYS A 19 -4.28 7.23 -0.07
C CYS A 19 -4.68 5.80 -0.41
N LEU A 20 -5.19 5.10 0.58
CA LEU A 20 -5.69 3.75 0.37
C LEU A 20 -6.74 3.70 -0.74
N ASP A 21 -7.63 4.69 -0.78
CA ASP A 21 -8.65 4.75 -1.82
C ASP A 21 -8.04 4.81 -3.20
N ASP A 22 -6.94 5.53 -3.35
CA ASP A 22 -6.27 5.63 -4.63
C ASP A 22 -5.68 4.28 -5.04
N VAL A 23 -5.14 3.56 -4.08
CA VAL A 23 -4.59 2.23 -4.36
C VAL A 23 -5.70 1.28 -4.79
N VAL A 24 -6.81 1.30 -4.09
CA VAL A 24 -7.94 0.44 -4.44
C VAL A 24 -8.44 0.76 -5.85
N THR A 25 -8.54 2.04 -6.17
CA THR A 25 -8.98 2.47 -7.49
C THR A 25 -8.02 2.03 -8.58
N SER A 26 -6.74 2.01 -8.26
CA SER A 26 -5.71 1.62 -9.23
C SER A 26 -5.64 0.12 -9.45
N LEU A 27 -6.29 -0.65 -8.60
CA LEU A 27 -6.22 -2.11 -8.66
C LEU A 27 -7.63 -2.70 -8.79
N PRO A 28 -8.31 -2.44 -9.91
CA PRO A 28 -9.69 -2.89 -10.05
C PRO A 28 -9.85 -4.40 -10.11
N SER A 29 -8.77 -5.12 -10.33
CA SER A 29 -8.82 -6.58 -10.35
C SER A 29 -8.94 -7.19 -8.96
N PHE A 30 -8.76 -6.38 -7.93
CA PHE A 30 -8.82 -6.85 -6.55
C PHE A 30 -9.95 -6.13 -5.83
N SER A 31 -10.58 -6.82 -4.90
CA SER A 31 -11.63 -6.21 -4.10
C SER A 31 -11.01 -5.30 -3.04
N TRP A 32 -11.83 -4.42 -2.51
CA TRP A 32 -11.40 -3.52 -1.45
C TRP A 32 -10.85 -4.29 -0.26
N GLY A 33 -11.57 -5.36 0.12
CA GLY A 33 -11.14 -6.18 1.24
C GLY A 33 -9.82 -6.87 1.01
N GLU A 34 -9.59 -7.31 -0.23
CA GLU A 34 -8.33 -7.93 -0.57
C GLU A 34 -7.17 -6.94 -0.47
N VAL A 35 -7.38 -5.74 -0.99
CA VAL A 35 -6.36 -4.69 -0.93
C VAL A 35 -6.09 -4.31 0.52
N PHE A 36 -7.15 -4.08 1.28
CA PHE A 36 -7.00 -3.66 2.67
C PHE A 36 -6.30 -4.73 3.50
N GLY A 37 -6.65 -5.99 3.29
CA GLY A 37 -6.01 -7.09 4.00
C GLY A 37 -4.52 -7.19 3.70
N ALA A 38 -4.16 -7.00 2.43
CA ALA A 38 -2.77 -7.03 2.05
C ALA A 38 -2.00 -5.84 2.63
N VAL A 39 -2.62 -4.66 2.60
CA VAL A 39 -2.01 -3.47 3.18
C VAL A 39 -1.76 -3.65 4.67
N ASP A 40 -2.73 -4.20 5.38
CA ASP A 40 -2.58 -4.45 6.80
C ASP A 40 -1.40 -5.38 7.07
N ARG A 41 -1.34 -6.48 6.32
CA ARG A 41 -0.26 -7.45 6.48
C ARG A 41 1.10 -6.84 6.18
N MET A 42 1.19 -6.07 5.09
CA MET A 42 2.44 -5.45 4.71
C MET A 42 2.89 -4.39 5.71
N SER A 43 1.94 -3.69 6.32
CA SER A 43 2.30 -2.71 7.35
C SER A 43 2.85 -3.39 8.59
N ARG A 44 2.32 -4.55 8.92
CA ARG A 44 2.84 -5.32 10.05
C ARG A 44 4.22 -5.89 9.77
N ASP A 45 4.47 -6.24 8.53
CA ASP A 45 5.78 -6.74 8.11
C ASP A 45 6.82 -5.65 7.99
N GLY A 46 6.39 -4.40 8.01
CA GLY A 46 7.31 -3.29 7.86
C GLY A 46 7.64 -2.92 6.43
N ARG A 47 6.94 -3.49 5.47
CA ARG A 47 7.20 -3.18 4.06
C ARG A 47 6.56 -1.87 3.63
N LEU A 48 5.52 -1.46 4.32
CA LEU A 48 4.95 -0.15 4.09
C LEU A 48 4.44 0.43 5.40
N SER A 49 4.18 1.73 5.37
CA SER A 49 3.69 2.46 6.50
C SER A 49 2.26 2.87 6.23
N LEU A 50 1.38 2.61 7.18
CA LEU A 50 -0.01 2.98 7.09
C LEU A 50 -0.27 4.08 8.10
N ARG A 51 -0.75 5.21 7.61
CA ARG A 51 -0.93 6.37 8.44
C ARG A 51 -2.34 6.88 8.31
N GLN A 52 -3.02 7.07 9.43
CA GLN A 52 -4.36 7.59 9.41
C GLN A 52 -4.31 9.12 9.40
N LEU A 53 -4.92 9.72 8.38
CA LEU A 53 -4.92 11.16 8.24
C LEU A 53 -6.23 11.80 8.64
N GLY A 54 -7.25 11.00 8.85
CA GLY A 54 -8.58 11.49 9.22
C GLY A 54 -9.43 10.33 9.66
N TYR A 55 -10.75 10.51 9.62
CA TYR A 55 -11.64 9.47 10.10
C TYR A 55 -11.50 8.17 9.33
N SER A 56 -11.44 8.25 8.02
CA SER A 56 -11.37 7.05 7.21
C SER A 56 -10.35 7.16 6.10
N THR A 57 -9.43 8.11 6.24
CA THR A 57 -8.41 8.33 5.22
C THR A 57 -7.08 7.77 5.71
N TYR A 58 -6.53 6.85 4.94
CA TYR A 58 -5.23 6.27 5.26
C TYR A 58 -4.25 6.55 4.15
N GLN A 59 -3.06 6.94 4.52
CA GLN A 59 -1.98 7.18 3.58
C GLN A 59 -1.00 6.02 3.63
N LEU A 60 -0.63 5.53 2.47
CA LEU A 60 0.32 4.44 2.34
C LEU A 60 1.64 4.97 1.81
N THR A 61 2.72 4.54 2.44
CA THR A 61 4.06 4.93 2.04
C THR A 61 4.94 3.69 2.06
N LEU A 62 5.71 3.47 1.01
CA LEU A 62 6.66 2.37 1.01
C LEU A 62 7.75 2.65 2.03
N ARG A 63 8.01 1.69 2.89
CA ARG A 63 9.14 1.79 3.78
C ARG A 63 10.37 1.34 3.02
N GLY A 64 11.34 2.02 3.27
CA GLY A 64 12.41 1.84 2.51
C GLY A 64 13.17 0.70 2.56
N VAL A 65 13.10 0.10 1.78
CA VAL A 65 13.81 -0.81 1.70
C VAL A 65 15.12 -0.26 1.62
N ALA A 66 15.04 0.16 1.62
CA ALA A 66 15.83 0.53 1.64
C ALA A 66 16.50 1.50 1.78
N GLU A 67 16.12 1.68 1.90
CA GLU A 67 16.48 2.28 2.08
C GLU A 67 17.26 2.14 2.74
N GLY A 68 17.32 1.90 2.88
CA GLY A 68 17.88 1.75 3.38
C GLY A 68 18.78 1.77 3.59
N ALA A 69 18.84 1.77 3.63
CA ALA A 69 19.63 1.82 3.82
C ALA A 69 20.31 2.51 4.10
N HIS A 70 20.27 2.89 4.26
CA HIS A 70 20.81 3.43 4.55
C HIS A 70 21.26 3.55 4.82
#